data_f33956484aae9ab62ad25a6565cdfa32
#
_entry.id   f33956484aae9ab62ad25a6565cdfa32
#
_cell.length_a   1.000
_cell.length_b   1.000
_cell.length_c   1.000
_cell.angle_alpha   90.00
_cell.angle_beta   90.00
_cell.angle_gamma   90.00
#
_symmetry.space_group_name_H-M   'P 1'
#
loop_
_entity.id
_entity.type
_entity.pdbx_description
1 polymer ?
#
loop_
_entity_poly.entity_id
_entity_poly.type
_entity_poly.pdbx_seq_one_letter_code
_entity_poly.pdbx_strand_id
1 'polypeptide(L)'
;MAEEKTIEWLKEGEFGVSLMVDQTLIPYEYKKIKIKTSDEMFNAIKTMIVRGAPAIGIAGAHGAALAAIELKGEDDFINKLYKKMDYINSSRPTAVNLSWAIKEQKEIVEKNKEKTKKEIIEALIQNAIKLENEDIEINKKIGDFGAELVPKNAGILTHCNAGALATVGYGTALGVIRSAFKKDKNIMVYADETRPRQQGARITTYELVRDGIPTTLITDGMCSYFMKKGMINFVVTGADRIAANGDTANKIGTSTIAIAAKYYGIPFYIAAPKSTIDMKIKTGDDIVIELRDEDEVKIINGKPICADGVKVINPSFDVTDHSLIKGIITEYGVFKPEELKENFS
;
A
#
# COMPACT_ATOMS: atom_id res chain seq x y z
N MET A 1 9.35 -1.77 13.78
CA MET A 1 8.58 -1.95 12.52
C MET A 1 9.41 -1.64 11.27
N ALA A 2 10.15 -0.53 11.24
CA ALA A 2 10.88 -0.12 10.02
C ALA A 2 11.89 -1.15 9.47
N GLU A 3 12.43 -2.01 10.31
CA GLU A 3 13.43 -3.03 9.97
C GLU A 3 12.83 -4.44 9.82
N GLU A 4 11.55 -4.63 10.15
CA GLU A 4 10.86 -5.90 10.03
C GLU A 4 10.13 -6.01 8.69
N LYS A 5 10.32 -7.13 7.99
CA LYS A 5 9.56 -7.39 6.76
C LYS A 5 8.12 -7.80 7.08
N THR A 6 7.18 -7.15 6.41
CA THR A 6 5.74 -7.47 6.46
C THR A 6 5.44 -8.78 5.77
N ILE A 7 6.13 -9.03 4.66
CA ILE A 7 6.09 -10.24 3.87
C ILE A 7 7.51 -10.61 3.45
N GLU A 8 7.85 -11.89 3.54
CA GLU A 8 9.17 -12.40 3.17
C GLU A 8 9.10 -13.84 2.69
N TRP A 9 10.01 -14.22 1.79
CA TRP A 9 10.18 -15.61 1.40
C TRP A 9 11.07 -16.33 2.41
N LEU A 10 10.52 -17.32 3.14
CA LEU A 10 11.23 -18.10 4.12
C LEU A 10 11.74 -19.41 3.49
N LYS A 11 13.03 -19.68 3.61
CA LYS A 11 13.60 -20.96 3.17
C LYS A 11 13.13 -22.07 4.11
N GLU A 12 12.30 -22.96 3.60
CA GLU A 12 11.74 -24.11 4.33
C GLU A 12 11.56 -25.29 3.34
N GLY A 13 12.02 -26.47 3.67
CA GLY A 13 11.99 -27.60 2.74
C GLY A 13 12.83 -27.37 1.48
N GLU A 14 12.35 -27.89 0.34
CA GLU A 14 13.06 -27.79 -0.95
C GLU A 14 13.03 -26.36 -1.52
N PHE A 15 11.88 -25.68 -1.49
CA PHE A 15 11.66 -24.40 -2.17
C PHE A 15 11.35 -23.24 -1.25
N GLY A 16 10.76 -23.48 -0.08
CA GLY A 16 10.37 -22.44 0.87
C GLY A 16 8.87 -22.16 0.90
N VAL A 17 8.49 -21.14 1.67
CA VAL A 17 7.12 -20.67 1.89
C VAL A 17 7.10 -19.16 2.03
N SER A 18 5.92 -18.54 1.85
CA SER A 18 5.73 -17.12 2.18
C SER A 18 5.41 -16.96 3.66
N LEU A 19 6.10 -16.06 4.36
CA LEU A 19 5.80 -15.66 5.73
C LEU A 19 5.30 -14.22 5.70
N MET A 20 4.14 -13.94 6.34
CA MET A 20 3.58 -12.59 6.36
C MET A 20 2.92 -12.26 7.69
N VAL A 21 2.81 -10.96 7.97
CA VAL A 21 2.07 -10.45 9.13
C VAL A 21 0.57 -10.54 8.86
N ASP A 22 -0.18 -11.16 9.76
CA ASP A 22 -1.63 -11.10 9.73
C ASP A 22 -2.12 -9.74 10.25
N GLN A 23 -2.41 -8.83 9.32
CA GLN A 23 -2.81 -7.46 9.64
C GLN A 23 -4.26 -7.35 10.15
N THR A 24 -5.05 -8.42 10.06
CA THR A 24 -6.40 -8.44 10.62
C THR A 24 -6.40 -8.43 12.13
N LEU A 25 -5.32 -8.91 12.75
CA LEU A 25 -5.13 -9.00 14.19
C LEU A 25 -4.62 -7.69 14.82
N ILE A 26 -4.05 -6.78 14.03
CA ILE A 26 -3.51 -5.50 14.50
C ILE A 26 -4.69 -4.57 14.92
N PRO A 27 -4.60 -3.85 16.06
CA PRO A 27 -3.43 -3.64 16.94
C PRO A 27 -3.31 -4.64 18.10
N TYR A 28 -4.21 -5.60 18.23
CA TYR A 28 -4.31 -6.45 19.43
C TYR A 28 -3.22 -7.53 19.49
N GLU A 29 -2.84 -8.08 18.33
CA GLU A 29 -1.84 -9.12 18.22
C GLU A 29 -0.94 -8.88 17.01
N TYR A 30 0.37 -9.03 17.17
CA TYR A 30 1.35 -9.08 16.08
C TYR A 30 1.75 -10.51 15.82
N LYS A 31 1.24 -11.09 14.75
CA LYS A 31 1.47 -12.48 14.41
C LYS A 31 1.89 -12.63 12.96
N LYS A 32 2.97 -13.37 12.74
CA LYS A 32 3.35 -13.82 11.40
C LYS A 32 2.78 -15.22 11.15
N ILE A 33 2.25 -15.42 9.96
CA ILE A 33 1.69 -16.68 9.48
C ILE A 33 2.43 -17.15 8.23
N LYS A 34 2.53 -18.48 8.07
CA LYS A 34 3.07 -19.10 6.87
C LYS A 34 1.95 -19.35 5.87
N ILE A 35 2.17 -18.94 4.64
CA ILE A 35 1.32 -19.22 3.48
C ILE A 35 2.06 -20.21 2.61
N LYS A 36 1.45 -21.38 2.38
CA LYS A 36 2.09 -22.54 1.73
C LYS A 36 1.51 -22.85 0.36
N THR A 37 0.32 -22.33 0.07
CA THR A 37 -0.39 -22.62 -1.19
C THR A 37 -0.87 -21.34 -1.88
N SER A 38 -1.12 -21.46 -3.19
CA SER A 38 -1.69 -20.35 -3.98
C SER A 38 -3.11 -20.01 -3.52
N ASP A 39 -3.88 -20.96 -3.02
CA ASP A 39 -5.23 -20.74 -2.51
C ASP A 39 -5.20 -20.01 -1.16
N GLU A 40 -4.27 -20.34 -0.28
CA GLU A 40 -4.03 -19.57 0.95
C GLU A 40 -3.61 -18.12 0.63
N MET A 41 -2.76 -17.92 -0.40
CA MET A 41 -2.36 -16.58 -0.83
C MET A 41 -3.53 -15.79 -1.41
N PHE A 42 -4.35 -16.40 -2.26
CA PHE A 42 -5.58 -15.78 -2.76
C PHE A 42 -6.46 -15.31 -1.59
N ASN A 43 -6.69 -16.17 -0.61
CA ASN A 43 -7.48 -15.83 0.56
C ASN A 43 -6.83 -14.72 1.41
N ALA A 44 -5.52 -14.76 1.62
CA ALA A 44 -4.79 -13.73 2.36
C ALA A 44 -4.94 -12.34 1.73
N ILE A 45 -4.90 -12.24 0.40
CA ILE A 45 -5.12 -10.98 -0.33
C ILE A 45 -6.60 -10.56 -0.25
N LYS A 46 -7.53 -11.50 -0.50
CA LYS A 46 -8.97 -11.23 -0.54
C LYS A 46 -9.52 -10.79 0.81
N THR A 47 -9.09 -11.42 1.91
CA THR A 47 -9.56 -11.14 3.27
C THR A 47 -8.75 -10.06 3.99
N MET A 48 -7.74 -9.48 3.29
CA MET A 48 -6.86 -8.44 3.81
C MET A 48 -5.98 -8.86 5.00
N ILE A 49 -5.60 -10.14 5.07
CA ILE A 49 -4.47 -10.58 5.90
C ILE A 49 -3.22 -9.79 5.48
N VAL A 50 -3.03 -9.61 4.16
CA VAL A 50 -2.09 -8.66 3.58
C VAL A 50 -2.86 -7.57 2.83
N ARG A 51 -2.49 -6.30 3.00
CA ARG A 51 -3.09 -5.13 2.37
C ARG A 51 -2.05 -4.05 2.09
N GLY A 52 -2.44 -3.03 1.28
CA GLY A 52 -1.53 -2.01 0.76
C GLY A 52 -1.03 -2.37 -0.63
N ALA A 53 -1.02 -1.40 -1.55
CA ALA A 53 -0.75 -1.67 -2.96
C ALA A 53 0.59 -2.38 -3.19
N PRO A 54 1.75 -1.94 -2.63
CA PRO A 54 3.02 -2.64 -2.81
C PRO A 54 3.03 -4.04 -2.18
N ALA A 55 2.57 -4.19 -0.92
CA ALA A 55 2.56 -5.48 -0.23
C ALA A 55 1.72 -6.53 -0.96
N ILE A 56 0.57 -6.13 -1.55
CA ILE A 56 -0.27 -7.02 -2.35
C ILE A 56 0.45 -7.45 -3.63
N GLY A 57 1.24 -6.57 -4.25
CA GLY A 57 2.07 -6.93 -5.40
C GLY A 57 3.06 -8.03 -5.07
N ILE A 58 3.80 -7.87 -3.96
CA ILE A 58 4.76 -8.89 -3.51
C ILE A 58 4.05 -10.20 -3.13
N ALA A 59 2.89 -10.11 -2.45
CA ALA A 59 2.04 -11.28 -2.18
C ALA A 59 1.64 -12.02 -3.46
N GLY A 60 1.30 -11.29 -4.53
CA GLY A 60 1.05 -11.87 -5.85
C GLY A 60 2.25 -12.62 -6.43
N ALA A 61 3.45 -12.02 -6.33
CA ALA A 61 4.68 -12.66 -6.79
C ALA A 61 4.99 -13.94 -5.99
N HIS A 62 4.81 -13.92 -4.66
CA HIS A 62 4.92 -15.11 -3.81
C HIS A 62 3.88 -16.17 -4.17
N GLY A 63 2.63 -15.75 -4.39
CA GLY A 63 1.55 -16.65 -4.80
C GLY A 63 1.84 -17.37 -6.10
N ALA A 64 2.44 -16.69 -7.08
CA ALA A 64 2.87 -17.30 -8.34
C ALA A 64 3.97 -18.35 -8.12
N ALA A 65 4.94 -18.08 -7.24
CA ALA A 65 5.98 -19.05 -6.88
C ALA A 65 5.39 -20.28 -6.14
N LEU A 66 4.45 -20.04 -5.20
CA LEU A 66 3.73 -21.13 -4.51
C LEU A 66 2.93 -21.99 -5.49
N ALA A 67 2.22 -21.37 -6.45
CA ALA A 67 1.49 -22.09 -7.50
C ALA A 67 2.41 -22.98 -8.34
N ALA A 68 3.61 -22.50 -8.67
CA ALA A 68 4.59 -23.30 -9.41
C ALA A 68 5.09 -24.50 -8.59
N ILE A 69 5.30 -24.33 -7.28
CA ILE A 69 5.69 -25.42 -6.37
C ILE A 69 4.60 -26.49 -6.30
N GLU A 70 3.32 -26.10 -6.17
CA GLU A 70 2.18 -27.01 -6.16
C GLU A 70 2.11 -27.85 -7.44
N LEU A 71 2.40 -27.25 -8.59
CA LEU A 71 2.27 -27.86 -9.90
C LEU A 71 3.51 -28.63 -10.36
N LYS A 72 4.56 -28.77 -9.54
CA LYS A 72 5.83 -29.39 -9.95
C LYS A 72 5.69 -30.80 -10.54
N GLY A 73 4.72 -31.58 -10.05
CA GLY A 73 4.43 -32.95 -10.51
C GLY A 73 3.42 -33.03 -11.67
N GLU A 74 2.79 -31.93 -12.04
CA GLU A 74 1.67 -31.93 -12.98
C GLU A 74 2.13 -31.88 -14.44
N ASP A 75 1.42 -32.64 -15.31
CA ASP A 75 1.51 -32.41 -16.75
C ASP A 75 0.92 -31.06 -17.14
N ASP A 76 1.34 -30.52 -18.29
CA ASP A 76 0.89 -29.21 -18.78
C ASP A 76 1.15 -28.08 -17.75
N PHE A 77 2.32 -28.16 -17.10
CA PHE A 77 2.75 -27.28 -16.01
C PHE A 77 2.55 -25.79 -16.32
N ILE A 78 3.02 -25.31 -17.49
CA ILE A 78 3.01 -23.87 -17.82
C ILE A 78 1.58 -23.35 -17.96
N ASN A 79 0.69 -24.04 -18.69
CA ASN A 79 -0.69 -23.59 -18.87
C ASN A 79 -1.48 -23.59 -17.55
N LYS A 80 -1.26 -24.62 -16.71
CA LYS A 80 -1.85 -24.67 -15.36
C LYS A 80 -1.33 -23.55 -14.48
N LEU A 81 -0.03 -23.23 -14.55
CA LEU A 81 0.59 -22.16 -13.80
C LEU A 81 0.00 -20.79 -14.19
N TYR A 82 -0.17 -20.50 -15.48
CA TYR A 82 -0.84 -19.27 -15.92
C TYR A 82 -2.27 -19.13 -15.38
N LYS A 83 -3.05 -20.21 -15.40
CA LYS A 83 -4.41 -20.22 -14.82
C LYS A 83 -4.39 -19.91 -13.31
N LYS A 84 -3.44 -20.49 -12.57
CA LYS A 84 -3.27 -20.20 -11.13
C LYS A 84 -2.82 -18.74 -10.88
N MET A 85 -1.93 -18.19 -11.70
CA MET A 85 -1.55 -16.78 -11.64
C MET A 85 -2.75 -15.86 -11.92
N ASP A 86 -3.58 -16.17 -12.92
CA ASP A 86 -4.80 -15.41 -13.21
C ASP A 86 -5.82 -15.52 -12.07
N TYR A 87 -5.94 -16.67 -11.46
CA TYR A 87 -6.77 -16.88 -10.27
C TYR A 87 -6.30 -15.97 -9.12
N ILE A 88 -5.00 -15.96 -8.80
CA ILE A 88 -4.46 -15.07 -7.76
C ILE A 88 -4.76 -13.60 -8.09
N ASN A 89 -4.57 -13.19 -9.35
CA ASN A 89 -4.87 -11.83 -9.80
C ASN A 89 -6.34 -11.45 -9.60
N SER A 90 -7.25 -12.40 -9.72
CA SER A 90 -8.70 -12.18 -9.52
C SER A 90 -9.10 -11.94 -8.06
N SER A 91 -8.20 -12.13 -7.10
CA SER A 91 -8.49 -11.87 -5.67
C SER A 91 -8.80 -10.41 -5.39
N ARG A 92 -8.18 -9.47 -6.14
CA ARG A 92 -8.46 -8.03 -6.13
C ARG A 92 -8.26 -7.41 -7.51
N PRO A 93 -9.27 -7.45 -8.39
CA PRO A 93 -9.12 -7.06 -9.80
C PRO A 93 -8.71 -5.59 -10.02
N THR A 94 -8.99 -4.70 -9.06
CA THR A 94 -8.66 -3.27 -9.14
C THR A 94 -7.24 -2.94 -8.65
N ALA A 95 -6.52 -3.92 -8.06
CA ALA A 95 -5.19 -3.71 -7.50
C ALA A 95 -4.12 -3.73 -8.59
N VAL A 96 -3.64 -2.54 -8.99
CA VAL A 96 -2.64 -2.37 -10.07
C VAL A 96 -1.35 -3.14 -9.78
N ASN A 97 -0.84 -3.01 -8.57
CA ASN A 97 0.41 -3.65 -8.18
C ASN A 97 0.33 -5.18 -8.19
N LEU A 98 -0.84 -5.76 -7.89
CA LEU A 98 -1.06 -7.21 -8.03
C LEU A 98 -0.93 -7.64 -9.48
N SER A 99 -1.66 -6.96 -10.38
CA SER A 99 -1.63 -7.27 -11.81
C SER A 99 -0.23 -7.07 -12.41
N TRP A 100 0.48 -6.02 -11.98
CA TRP A 100 1.86 -5.78 -12.37
C TRP A 100 2.78 -6.93 -11.94
N ALA A 101 2.75 -7.34 -10.67
CA ALA A 101 3.60 -8.40 -10.16
C ALA A 101 3.32 -9.77 -10.81
N ILE A 102 2.04 -10.08 -11.06
CA ILE A 102 1.66 -11.29 -11.80
C ILE A 102 2.19 -11.24 -13.24
N LYS A 103 2.15 -10.08 -13.90
CA LYS A 103 2.73 -9.92 -15.23
C LYS A 103 4.24 -10.14 -15.22
N GLU A 104 4.97 -9.54 -14.28
CA GLU A 104 6.41 -9.77 -14.09
C GLU A 104 6.72 -11.27 -13.93
N GLN A 105 5.95 -11.98 -13.10
CA GLN A 105 6.14 -13.42 -12.91
C GLN A 105 5.83 -14.23 -14.18
N LYS A 106 4.83 -13.85 -14.97
CA LYS A 106 4.56 -14.47 -16.27
C LYS A 106 5.73 -14.26 -17.23
N GLU A 107 6.35 -13.08 -17.25
CA GLU A 107 7.55 -12.81 -18.05
C GLU A 107 8.74 -13.67 -17.63
N ILE A 108 8.90 -13.96 -16.33
CA ILE A 108 9.91 -14.91 -15.84
C ILE A 108 9.65 -16.31 -16.38
N VAL A 109 8.39 -16.76 -16.38
CA VAL A 109 8.02 -18.08 -16.96
C VAL A 109 8.37 -18.12 -18.44
N GLU A 110 7.98 -17.12 -19.23
CA GLU A 110 8.27 -17.06 -20.67
C GLU A 110 9.77 -17.12 -20.97
N LYS A 111 10.59 -16.36 -20.23
CA LYS A 111 12.06 -16.36 -20.38
C LYS A 111 12.70 -17.69 -20.04
N ASN A 112 12.03 -18.55 -19.28
CA ASN A 112 12.55 -19.81 -18.78
C ASN A 112 11.76 -21.03 -19.27
N LYS A 113 10.81 -20.90 -20.20
CA LYS A 113 9.88 -21.98 -20.61
C LYS A 113 10.53 -23.25 -21.14
N GLU A 114 11.74 -23.16 -21.69
CA GLU A 114 12.51 -24.30 -22.19
C GLU A 114 13.35 -25.00 -21.10
N LYS A 115 13.33 -24.47 -19.87
CA LYS A 115 14.06 -25.04 -18.74
C LYS A 115 13.24 -26.09 -18.00
N THR A 116 13.88 -26.78 -17.08
CA THR A 116 13.18 -27.73 -16.19
C THR A 116 12.18 -27.01 -15.28
N LYS A 117 11.13 -27.70 -14.86
CA LYS A 117 10.15 -27.16 -13.89
C LYS A 117 10.82 -26.63 -12.63
N LYS A 118 11.86 -27.32 -12.14
CA LYS A 118 12.64 -26.90 -10.97
C LYS A 118 13.31 -25.56 -11.20
N GLU A 119 13.96 -25.35 -12.34
CA GLU A 119 14.62 -24.07 -12.66
C GLU A 119 13.61 -22.94 -12.83
N ILE A 120 12.40 -23.22 -13.37
CA ILE A 120 11.32 -22.22 -13.46
C ILE A 120 10.85 -21.82 -12.06
N ILE A 121 10.61 -22.79 -11.16
CA ILE A 121 10.23 -22.55 -9.76
C ILE A 121 11.28 -21.68 -9.06
N GLU A 122 12.56 -22.07 -9.17
CA GLU A 122 13.67 -21.32 -8.59
C GLU A 122 13.75 -19.88 -9.13
N ALA A 123 13.56 -19.69 -10.45
CA ALA A 123 13.54 -18.36 -11.07
C ALA A 123 12.39 -17.48 -10.55
N LEU A 124 11.19 -18.04 -10.36
CA LEU A 124 10.05 -17.31 -9.80
C LEU A 124 10.28 -16.90 -8.34
N ILE A 125 10.86 -17.81 -7.53
CA ILE A 125 11.24 -17.52 -6.15
C ILE A 125 12.29 -16.41 -6.08
N GLN A 126 13.35 -16.51 -6.89
CA GLN A 126 14.41 -15.51 -6.93
C GLN A 126 13.87 -14.13 -7.35
N ASN A 127 12.95 -14.08 -8.33
CA ASN A 127 12.31 -12.82 -8.71
C ASN A 127 11.43 -12.27 -7.58
N ALA A 128 10.66 -13.11 -6.89
CA ALA A 128 9.86 -12.67 -5.74
C ALA A 128 10.73 -12.07 -4.62
N ILE A 129 11.85 -12.71 -4.26
CA ILE A 129 12.82 -12.19 -3.28
C ILE A 129 13.48 -10.90 -3.76
N LYS A 130 13.78 -10.79 -5.05
CA LYS A 130 14.31 -9.56 -5.66
C LYS A 130 13.32 -8.40 -5.48
N LEU A 131 12.04 -8.62 -5.80
CA LEU A 131 10.97 -7.64 -5.66
C LEU A 131 10.78 -7.20 -4.20
N GLU A 132 10.89 -8.13 -3.22
CA GLU A 132 10.88 -7.77 -1.79
C GLU A 132 11.97 -6.75 -1.44
N ASN A 133 13.20 -7.03 -1.86
CA ASN A 133 14.34 -6.19 -1.52
C ASN A 133 14.29 -4.83 -2.25
N GLU A 134 13.85 -4.83 -3.51
CA GLU A 134 13.66 -3.61 -4.29
C GLU A 134 12.58 -2.72 -3.65
N ASP A 135 11.47 -3.29 -3.16
CA ASP A 135 10.42 -2.53 -2.48
C ASP A 135 10.96 -1.79 -1.24
N ILE A 136 11.79 -2.45 -0.43
CA ILE A 136 12.39 -1.81 0.75
C ILE A 136 13.29 -0.64 0.36
N GLU A 137 14.14 -0.82 -0.64
CA GLU A 137 15.05 0.24 -1.10
C GLU A 137 14.29 1.41 -1.75
N ILE A 138 13.23 1.12 -2.52
CA ILE A 138 12.32 2.11 -3.08
C ILE A 138 11.71 2.95 -1.95
N ASN A 139 11.16 2.31 -0.93
CA ASN A 139 10.50 3.00 0.18
C ASN A 139 11.49 3.83 1.03
N LYS A 140 12.73 3.38 1.21
CA LYS A 140 13.77 4.19 1.85
C LYS A 140 14.08 5.46 1.05
N LYS A 141 14.24 5.36 -0.27
CA LYS A 141 14.49 6.53 -1.14
C LYS A 141 13.32 7.52 -1.09
N ILE A 142 12.06 7.04 -1.18
CA ILE A 142 10.86 7.86 -1.00
C ILE A 142 10.92 8.58 0.35
N GLY A 143 11.24 7.85 1.42
CA GLY A 143 11.38 8.41 2.75
C GLY A 143 12.42 9.52 2.81
N ASP A 144 13.59 9.30 2.24
CA ASP A 144 14.70 10.25 2.27
C ASP A 144 14.40 11.52 1.46
N PHE A 145 13.87 11.38 0.23
CA PHE A 145 13.45 12.55 -0.57
C PHE A 145 12.34 13.34 0.11
N GLY A 146 11.33 12.64 0.66
CA GLY A 146 10.22 13.30 1.33
C GLY A 146 10.62 14.01 2.63
N ALA A 147 11.57 13.46 3.38
CA ALA A 147 12.03 14.05 4.63
C ALA A 147 12.70 15.43 4.46
N GLU A 148 13.27 15.73 3.27
CA GLU A 148 13.85 17.03 2.97
C GLU A 148 12.78 18.14 2.86
N LEU A 149 11.51 17.77 2.64
CA LEU A 149 10.40 18.69 2.52
C LEU A 149 9.75 19.01 3.87
N VAL A 150 10.01 18.19 4.88
CA VAL A 150 9.36 18.31 6.20
C VAL A 150 9.99 19.48 6.99
N PRO A 151 9.21 20.48 7.42
CA PRO A 151 9.74 21.58 8.20
C PRO A 151 10.21 21.12 9.59
N LYS A 152 11.08 21.90 10.24
CA LYS A 152 11.47 21.66 11.63
C LYS A 152 10.27 21.77 12.57
N ASN A 153 10.22 20.91 13.58
CA ASN A 153 9.12 20.83 14.55
C ASN A 153 7.75 20.65 13.90
N ALA A 154 7.69 19.90 12.79
CA ALA A 154 6.48 19.73 12.01
C ALA A 154 5.38 18.99 12.78
N GLY A 155 4.14 19.49 12.61
CA GLY A 155 2.93 18.71 12.83
C GLY A 155 2.51 18.06 11.52
N ILE A 156 2.70 16.77 11.41
CA ILE A 156 2.47 16.01 10.16
C ILE A 156 1.14 15.27 10.23
N LEU A 157 0.23 15.56 9.30
CA LEU A 157 -0.98 14.75 9.12
C LEU A 157 -0.72 13.62 8.12
N THR A 158 -1.21 12.44 8.47
CA THR A 158 -1.29 11.31 7.54
C THR A 158 -2.64 10.61 7.62
N HIS A 159 -3.05 9.96 6.52
CA HIS A 159 -4.35 9.30 6.38
C HIS A 159 -4.18 7.87 5.91
N CYS A 160 -5.06 6.97 6.33
CA CYS A 160 -4.99 5.55 6.08
C CYS A 160 -3.71 4.91 6.66
N ASN A 161 -3.14 3.94 5.98
CA ASN A 161 -1.86 3.37 6.32
C ASN A 161 -1.03 3.16 5.06
N ALA A 162 0.03 3.93 4.92
CA ALA A 162 1.07 3.82 3.91
C ALA A 162 2.43 3.59 4.59
N GLY A 163 2.45 2.66 5.54
CA GLY A 163 3.60 2.28 6.34
C GLY A 163 4.25 0.97 5.91
N ALA A 164 5.10 0.42 6.77
CA ALA A 164 5.80 -0.84 6.55
C ALA A 164 4.80 -1.99 6.33
N LEU A 165 3.65 -1.97 7.01
CA LEU A 165 2.59 -2.97 6.85
C LEU A 165 1.82 -2.84 5.51
N ALA A 166 1.97 -1.74 4.79
CA ALA A 166 1.39 -1.56 3.45
C ALA A 166 2.38 -1.88 2.31
N THR A 167 3.64 -2.12 2.65
CA THR A 167 4.78 -2.43 1.76
C THR A 167 5.46 -3.70 2.27
N VAL A 168 6.67 -3.99 1.80
CA VAL A 168 7.50 -5.03 2.44
C VAL A 168 8.13 -4.51 3.72
N GLY A 169 8.54 -3.23 3.71
CA GLY A 169 9.16 -2.59 4.87
C GLY A 169 9.33 -1.09 4.65
N TYR A 170 9.55 -0.34 5.74
CA TYR A 170 9.74 1.11 5.78
C TYR A 170 8.48 1.95 5.47
N GLY A 171 7.72 1.63 4.41
CA GLY A 171 6.54 2.37 4.01
C GLY A 171 6.82 3.60 3.14
N THR A 172 5.79 4.10 2.47
CA THR A 172 5.88 5.32 1.64
C THR A 172 5.66 6.58 2.50
N ALA A 173 4.43 6.98 2.81
CA ALA A 173 4.16 8.15 3.64
C ALA A 173 4.74 8.01 5.06
N LEU A 174 4.62 6.85 5.70
CA LEU A 174 5.27 6.63 6.99
C LEU A 174 6.79 6.50 6.84
N GLY A 175 7.30 6.14 5.67
CA GLY A 175 8.73 6.22 5.35
C GLY A 175 9.25 7.66 5.40
N VAL A 176 8.51 8.60 4.81
CA VAL A 176 8.79 10.05 4.92
C VAL A 176 8.82 10.50 6.38
N ILE A 177 7.82 10.09 7.16
CA ILE A 177 7.73 10.41 8.60
C ILE A 177 8.91 9.81 9.37
N ARG A 178 9.29 8.55 9.10
CA ARG A 178 10.44 7.87 9.72
C ARG A 178 11.75 8.56 9.41
N SER A 179 11.98 8.92 8.15
CA SER A 179 13.19 9.64 7.74
C SER A 179 13.22 11.05 8.32
N ALA A 180 12.08 11.76 8.38
CA ALA A 180 11.98 13.07 9.04
C ALA A 180 12.25 12.97 10.55
N PHE A 181 11.70 11.95 11.23
CA PHE A 181 11.93 11.75 12.67
C PHE A 181 13.38 11.38 13.00
N LYS A 182 14.12 10.76 12.09
CA LYS A 182 15.56 10.55 12.26
C LYS A 182 16.33 11.88 12.27
N LYS A 183 15.87 12.86 11.49
CA LYS A 183 16.49 14.20 11.38
C LYS A 183 16.04 15.16 12.48
N ASP A 184 14.78 15.12 12.86
CA ASP A 184 14.18 16.00 13.87
C ASP A 184 13.25 15.18 14.80
N LYS A 185 13.65 15.03 16.05
CA LYS A 185 12.88 14.32 17.08
C LYS A 185 11.68 15.11 17.62
N ASN A 186 11.52 16.37 17.23
CA ASN A 186 10.45 17.24 17.72
C ASN A 186 9.22 17.23 16.82
N ILE A 187 9.18 16.41 15.76
CA ILE A 187 7.98 16.27 14.95
C ILE A 187 6.87 15.57 15.75
N MET A 188 5.62 15.95 15.45
CA MET A 188 4.41 15.32 15.97
C MET A 188 3.58 14.79 14.81
N VAL A 189 3.09 13.56 14.88
CA VAL A 189 2.23 12.98 13.85
C VAL A 189 0.78 13.01 14.30
N TYR A 190 -0.11 13.48 13.42
CA TYR A 190 -1.54 13.38 13.54
C TYR A 190 -2.02 12.27 12.57
N ALA A 191 -2.56 11.20 13.09
CA ALA A 191 -3.08 10.10 12.30
C ALA A 191 -4.61 10.14 12.31
N ASP A 192 -5.23 10.33 11.14
CA ASP A 192 -6.67 10.16 11.00
C ASP A 192 -7.07 8.72 11.28
N GLU A 193 -8.19 8.49 11.96
CA GLU A 193 -8.69 7.13 12.22
C GLU A 193 -8.96 6.35 10.93
N THR A 194 -9.38 7.04 9.89
CA THR A 194 -9.66 6.51 8.54
C THR A 194 -10.85 5.54 8.52
N ARG A 195 -12.05 6.09 8.61
CA ARG A 195 -13.27 5.31 8.38
C ARG A 195 -13.31 4.74 6.93
N PRO A 196 -14.04 3.61 6.65
CA PRO A 196 -14.76 2.78 7.64
C PRO A 196 -13.88 1.75 8.37
N ARG A 197 -12.74 1.30 7.81
CA ARG A 197 -11.95 0.19 8.36
C ARG A 197 -10.91 0.59 9.41
N GLN A 198 -10.79 1.88 9.70
CA GLN A 198 -9.93 2.43 10.74
C GLN A 198 -8.43 2.06 10.60
N GLN A 199 -7.90 2.04 9.37
CA GLN A 199 -6.50 1.71 9.11
C GLN A 199 -5.54 2.69 9.80
N GLY A 200 -5.92 3.98 9.90
CA GLY A 200 -5.14 4.96 10.63
C GLY A 200 -5.10 4.66 12.12
N ALA A 201 -6.27 4.45 12.74
CA ALA A 201 -6.35 4.12 14.16
C ALA A 201 -5.68 2.77 14.48
N ARG A 202 -5.94 1.74 13.69
CA ARG A 202 -5.50 0.38 14.00
C ARG A 202 -4.06 0.11 13.61
N ILE A 203 -3.62 0.57 12.43
CA ILE A 203 -2.35 0.14 11.84
C ILE A 203 -1.32 1.26 11.88
N THR A 204 -1.67 2.50 11.46
CA THR A 204 -0.71 3.61 11.43
C THR A 204 -0.24 3.99 12.83
N THR A 205 -1.16 4.12 13.80
CA THR A 205 -0.75 4.41 15.18
C THR A 205 0.09 3.29 15.78
N TYR A 206 -0.25 2.02 15.49
CA TYR A 206 0.51 0.87 15.92
C TYR A 206 1.95 0.90 15.42
N GLU A 207 2.16 1.19 14.13
CA GLU A 207 3.50 1.29 13.55
C GLU A 207 4.31 2.43 14.16
N LEU A 208 3.73 3.63 14.22
CA LEU A 208 4.42 4.83 14.68
C LEU A 208 4.79 4.75 16.17
N VAL A 209 3.88 4.25 17.02
CA VAL A 209 4.16 4.04 18.46
C VAL A 209 5.27 3.01 18.66
N ARG A 210 5.29 1.92 17.91
CA ARG A 210 6.39 0.93 17.96
C ARG A 210 7.73 1.50 17.50
N ASP A 211 7.71 2.49 16.62
CA ASP A 211 8.92 3.20 16.17
C ASP A 211 9.32 4.35 17.10
N GLY A 212 8.58 4.57 18.20
CA GLY A 212 8.82 5.65 19.16
C GLY A 212 8.55 7.04 18.61
N ILE A 213 7.72 7.16 17.57
CA ILE A 213 7.36 8.43 16.94
C ILE A 213 6.14 9.03 17.66
N PRO A 214 6.23 10.28 18.18
CA PRO A 214 5.10 10.94 18.82
C PRO A 214 3.89 11.01 17.93
N THR A 215 2.76 10.42 18.36
CA THR A 215 1.57 10.26 17.52
C THR A 215 0.31 10.60 18.27
N THR A 216 -0.55 11.40 17.66
CA THR A 216 -1.90 11.71 18.13
C THR A 216 -2.91 11.12 17.15
N LEU A 217 -3.82 10.27 17.64
CA LEU A 217 -4.96 9.79 16.88
C LEU A 217 -6.06 10.86 16.87
N ILE A 218 -6.59 11.16 15.70
CA ILE A 218 -7.74 12.06 15.51
C ILE A 218 -8.82 11.37 14.65
N THR A 219 -10.08 11.82 14.77
CA THR A 219 -11.12 11.39 13.83
C THR A 219 -10.99 12.14 12.50
N ASP A 220 -11.51 11.56 11.42
CA ASP A 220 -11.35 12.10 10.05
C ASP A 220 -11.81 13.55 9.90
N GLY A 221 -12.85 13.96 10.64
CA GLY A 221 -13.35 15.32 10.63
C GLY A 221 -12.52 16.35 11.41
N MET A 222 -11.54 15.92 12.21
CA MET A 222 -10.78 16.81 13.09
C MET A 222 -9.59 17.49 12.40
N CYS A 223 -9.15 17.01 11.24
CA CYS A 223 -7.96 17.55 10.55
C CYS A 223 -8.02 19.06 10.35
N SER A 224 -9.16 19.58 9.90
CA SER A 224 -9.41 21.03 9.70
C SER A 224 -9.26 21.86 10.98
N TYR A 225 -9.69 21.33 12.14
CA TYR A 225 -9.52 22.01 13.43
C TYR A 225 -8.04 22.19 13.77
N PHE A 226 -7.23 21.14 13.64
CA PHE A 226 -5.81 21.18 13.96
C PHE A 226 -5.00 22.00 12.94
N MET A 227 -5.40 21.98 11.66
CA MET A 227 -4.85 22.87 10.63
C MET A 227 -5.08 24.35 10.98
N LYS A 228 -6.33 24.71 11.34
CA LYS A 228 -6.68 26.06 11.77
C LYS A 228 -5.89 26.53 13.00
N LYS A 229 -5.55 25.63 13.90
CA LYS A 229 -4.74 25.93 15.10
C LYS A 229 -3.24 26.01 14.83
N GLY A 230 -2.79 25.77 13.58
CA GLY A 230 -1.38 25.74 13.22
C GLY A 230 -0.61 24.53 13.79
N MET A 231 -1.33 23.53 14.31
CA MET A 231 -0.74 22.32 14.87
C MET A 231 -0.36 21.31 13.78
N ILE A 232 -1.03 21.35 12.62
CA ILE A 232 -0.69 20.62 11.41
C ILE A 232 -0.20 21.62 10.38
N ASN A 233 1.01 21.43 9.87
CA ASN A 233 1.65 22.31 8.88
C ASN A 233 2.29 21.53 7.71
N PHE A 234 2.11 20.22 7.68
CA PHE A 234 2.57 19.33 6.61
C PHE A 234 1.61 18.14 6.47
N VAL A 235 1.27 17.76 5.25
CA VAL A 235 0.42 16.59 4.99
C VAL A 235 1.12 15.67 4.02
N VAL A 236 1.19 14.37 4.35
CA VAL A 236 1.69 13.33 3.46
C VAL A 236 0.82 12.06 3.56
N THR A 237 0.37 11.58 2.40
CA THR A 237 -0.40 10.34 2.29
C THR A 237 0.22 9.41 1.25
N GLY A 238 -0.17 8.14 1.25
CA GLY A 238 0.11 7.23 0.15
C GLY A 238 -0.82 7.46 -1.04
N ALA A 239 -0.73 6.57 -2.03
CA ALA A 239 -1.67 6.47 -3.13
C ALA A 239 -1.96 5.01 -3.47
N ASP A 240 -3.17 4.74 -3.94
CA ASP A 240 -3.55 3.45 -4.52
C ASP A 240 -3.37 3.46 -6.06
N ARG A 241 -3.56 4.62 -6.71
CA ARG A 241 -3.30 4.83 -8.14
C ARG A 241 -3.11 6.32 -8.43
N ILE A 242 -2.19 6.65 -9.32
CA ILE A 242 -1.92 8.00 -9.78
C ILE A 242 -2.09 8.02 -11.31
N ALA A 243 -2.96 8.89 -11.83
CA ALA A 243 -3.16 9.09 -13.26
C ALA A 243 -2.02 9.92 -13.89
N ALA A 244 -1.92 9.89 -15.21
CA ALA A 244 -0.87 10.59 -15.96
C ALA A 244 -0.85 12.12 -15.76
N ASN A 245 -1.98 12.73 -15.40
CA ASN A 245 -2.06 14.16 -15.04
C ASN A 245 -1.75 14.46 -13.58
N GLY A 246 -1.49 13.41 -12.75
CA GLY A 246 -1.21 13.54 -11.34
C GLY A 246 -2.43 13.44 -10.42
N ASP A 247 -3.65 13.34 -10.94
CA ASP A 247 -4.82 13.02 -10.13
C ASP A 247 -4.60 11.72 -9.40
N THR A 248 -4.90 11.70 -8.10
CA THR A 248 -4.51 10.59 -7.25
C THR A 248 -5.70 9.97 -6.54
N ALA A 249 -5.96 8.69 -6.80
CA ALA A 249 -6.88 7.89 -6.02
C ALA A 249 -6.17 7.35 -4.77
N ASN A 250 -6.78 7.58 -3.61
CA ASN A 250 -6.34 7.04 -2.34
C ASN A 250 -7.55 6.78 -1.44
N LYS A 251 -7.31 6.23 -0.26
CA LYS A 251 -8.37 5.91 0.71
C LYS A 251 -9.34 7.08 0.88
N ILE A 252 -10.67 6.74 0.86
CA ILE A 252 -11.75 7.71 1.04
C ILE A 252 -11.45 8.67 2.20
N GLY A 253 -11.65 9.97 1.97
CA GLY A 253 -11.30 11.07 2.90
C GLY A 253 -10.04 11.84 2.50
N THR A 254 -9.18 11.28 1.65
CA THR A 254 -7.92 11.92 1.21
C THR A 254 -8.19 13.24 0.48
N SER A 255 -9.19 13.28 -0.41
CA SER A 255 -9.52 14.52 -1.15
C SER A 255 -10.07 15.60 -0.22
N THR A 256 -10.82 15.24 0.80
CA THR A 256 -11.30 16.17 1.83
C THR A 256 -10.14 16.82 2.58
N ILE A 257 -9.12 16.04 2.94
CA ILE A 257 -7.90 16.53 3.60
C ILE A 257 -7.14 17.48 2.68
N ALA A 258 -7.00 17.14 1.39
CA ALA A 258 -6.31 17.97 0.40
C ALA A 258 -7.00 19.34 0.22
N ILE A 259 -8.34 19.35 0.17
CA ILE A 259 -9.16 20.57 0.12
C ILE A 259 -8.93 21.42 1.39
N ALA A 260 -8.97 20.82 2.57
CA ALA A 260 -8.70 21.51 3.83
C ALA A 260 -7.27 22.06 3.88
N ALA A 261 -6.28 21.26 3.47
CA ALA A 261 -4.89 21.69 3.41
C ALA A 261 -4.71 22.90 2.47
N LYS A 262 -5.33 22.87 1.29
CA LYS A 262 -5.33 23.99 0.34
C LYS A 262 -5.94 25.26 0.95
N TYR A 263 -7.09 25.12 1.64
CA TYR A 263 -7.78 26.24 2.28
C TYR A 263 -6.91 26.90 3.36
N TYR A 264 -6.16 26.14 4.13
CA TYR A 264 -5.27 26.65 5.18
C TYR A 264 -3.83 26.94 4.71
N GLY A 265 -3.53 26.79 3.41
CA GLY A 265 -2.20 27.05 2.86
C GLY A 265 -1.13 26.03 3.28
N ILE A 266 -1.55 24.82 3.66
CA ILE A 266 -0.67 23.73 4.10
C ILE A 266 -0.29 22.86 2.90
N PRO A 267 1.01 22.54 2.70
CA PRO A 267 1.42 21.69 1.59
C PRO A 267 0.93 20.25 1.78
N PHE A 268 0.35 19.69 0.72
CA PHE A 268 -0.13 18.32 0.64
C PHE A 268 0.71 17.52 -0.36
N TYR A 269 1.31 16.44 0.09
CA TYR A 269 2.16 15.57 -0.71
C TYR A 269 1.62 14.14 -0.79
N ILE A 270 1.87 13.50 -1.93
CA ILE A 270 1.66 12.07 -2.14
C ILE A 270 3.02 11.37 -2.11
N ALA A 271 3.14 10.27 -1.40
CA ALA A 271 4.32 9.43 -1.35
C ALA A 271 4.00 8.03 -1.90
N ALA A 272 4.50 7.72 -3.08
CA ALA A 272 4.20 6.48 -3.77
C ALA A 272 5.32 6.08 -4.74
N PRO A 273 5.59 4.77 -4.95
CA PRO A 273 6.55 4.31 -5.92
C PRO A 273 6.06 4.56 -7.36
N LYS A 274 6.97 4.60 -8.32
CA LYS A 274 6.67 4.71 -9.76
C LYS A 274 5.62 3.68 -10.20
N SER A 275 5.65 2.48 -9.65
CA SER A 275 4.70 1.40 -9.99
C SER A 275 3.24 1.73 -9.68
N THR A 276 2.98 2.77 -8.89
CA THR A 276 1.62 3.27 -8.59
C THR A 276 1.15 4.28 -9.65
N ILE A 277 2.06 4.83 -10.46
CA ILE A 277 1.73 5.78 -11.54
C ILE A 277 1.30 4.98 -12.77
N ASP A 278 0.04 5.17 -13.17
CA ASP A 278 -0.55 4.50 -14.35
C ASP A 278 -0.66 5.48 -15.52
N MET A 279 0.36 5.48 -16.39
CA MET A 279 0.42 6.36 -17.54
C MET A 279 -0.63 6.07 -18.62
N LYS A 280 -1.37 4.94 -18.51
CA LYS A 280 -2.47 4.60 -19.43
C LYS A 280 -3.77 5.32 -19.06
N ILE A 281 -3.92 5.75 -17.82
CA ILE A 281 -5.05 6.52 -17.31
C ILE A 281 -4.72 8.00 -17.45
N LYS A 282 -5.51 8.75 -18.20
CA LYS A 282 -5.22 10.15 -18.50
C LYS A 282 -5.53 11.07 -17.34
N THR A 283 -6.67 10.86 -16.69
CA THR A 283 -7.18 11.70 -15.59
C THR A 283 -7.79 10.83 -14.49
N GLY A 284 -8.03 11.41 -13.34
CA GLY A 284 -8.65 10.73 -12.21
C GLY A 284 -10.07 10.23 -12.46
N ASP A 285 -10.79 10.85 -13.40
CA ASP A 285 -12.15 10.42 -13.79
C ASP A 285 -12.17 9.03 -14.44
N ASP A 286 -11.04 8.60 -15.02
CA ASP A 286 -10.90 7.29 -15.64
C ASP A 286 -10.58 6.19 -14.59
N ILE A 287 -10.35 6.55 -13.34
CA ILE A 287 -10.03 5.59 -12.27
C ILE A 287 -11.31 4.94 -11.75
N VAL A 288 -11.43 3.62 -11.94
CA VAL A 288 -12.57 2.86 -11.42
C VAL A 288 -12.46 2.75 -9.89
N ILE A 289 -13.45 3.28 -9.19
CA ILE A 289 -13.53 3.23 -7.73
C ILE A 289 -14.30 1.99 -7.27
N GLU A 290 -13.66 1.16 -6.46
CA GLU A 290 -14.25 -0.04 -5.86
C GLU A 290 -15.33 0.35 -4.85
N LEU A 291 -16.54 -0.16 -5.02
CA LEU A 291 -17.59 -0.13 -3.99
C LEU A 291 -17.45 -1.39 -3.13
N ARG A 292 -17.41 -1.20 -1.83
CA ARG A 292 -17.22 -2.26 -0.85
C ARG A 292 -18.50 -2.54 -0.06
N ASP A 293 -18.43 -3.63 0.74
CA ASP A 293 -19.53 -4.06 1.57
C ASP A 293 -20.02 -2.92 2.49
N GLU A 294 -21.35 -2.76 2.54
CA GLU A 294 -22.02 -1.77 3.39
C GLU A 294 -21.78 -2.01 4.88
N ASP A 295 -21.58 -3.26 5.27
CA ASP A 295 -21.33 -3.64 6.67
C ASP A 295 -20.04 -3.03 7.21
N GLU A 296 -19.05 -2.72 6.37
CA GLU A 296 -17.87 -1.97 6.81
C GLU A 296 -18.23 -0.59 7.39
N VAL A 297 -19.29 0.03 6.90
CA VAL A 297 -19.80 1.33 7.39
C VAL A 297 -20.80 1.14 8.52
N LYS A 298 -21.71 0.17 8.38
CA LYS A 298 -22.82 -0.05 9.30
C LYS A 298 -22.40 -0.67 10.63
N ILE A 299 -21.33 -1.48 10.63
CA ILE A 299 -20.95 -2.30 11.78
C ILE A 299 -19.61 -1.86 12.35
N ILE A 300 -19.58 -1.58 13.64
CA ILE A 300 -18.33 -1.36 14.40
C ILE A 300 -18.29 -2.36 15.57
N ASN A 301 -17.18 -3.09 15.67
CA ASN A 301 -16.97 -4.11 16.71
C ASN A 301 -18.15 -5.11 16.81
N GLY A 302 -18.66 -5.54 15.65
CA GLY A 302 -19.75 -6.51 15.55
C GLY A 302 -21.14 -5.96 15.93
N LYS A 303 -21.27 -4.64 16.11
CA LYS A 303 -22.55 -4.00 16.47
C LYS A 303 -22.96 -2.97 15.41
N PRO A 304 -24.24 -2.96 14.98
CA PRO A 304 -24.78 -1.90 14.13
C PRO A 304 -24.67 -0.52 14.80
N ILE A 305 -24.31 0.50 14.03
CA ILE A 305 -24.21 1.90 14.49
C ILE A 305 -25.25 2.82 13.83
N CYS A 306 -26.10 2.28 12.98
CA CYS A 306 -27.19 3.02 12.34
C CYS A 306 -28.50 2.24 12.46
N ALA A 307 -29.63 2.92 12.23
CA ALA A 307 -30.93 2.31 12.26
C ALA A 307 -31.12 1.30 11.11
N ASP A 308 -31.96 0.30 11.30
CA ASP A 308 -32.34 -0.64 10.25
C ASP A 308 -32.96 0.08 9.06
N GLY A 309 -32.68 -0.39 7.86
CA GLY A 309 -33.21 0.19 6.62
C GLY A 309 -32.43 1.40 6.09
N VAL A 310 -31.38 1.89 6.79
CA VAL A 310 -30.50 2.93 6.26
C VAL A 310 -29.73 2.39 5.06
N LYS A 311 -29.79 3.10 3.92
CA LYS A 311 -28.98 2.81 2.75
C LYS A 311 -27.55 3.32 2.95
N VAL A 312 -26.58 2.53 2.55
CA VAL A 312 -25.14 2.88 2.59
C VAL A 312 -24.54 2.76 1.21
N ILE A 313 -23.67 3.68 0.89
CA ILE A 313 -22.76 3.61 -0.26
C ILE A 313 -21.34 3.70 0.30
N ASN A 314 -20.49 2.71 -0.02
CA ASN A 314 -19.15 2.58 0.55
C ASN A 314 -18.08 2.59 -0.54
N PRO A 315 -17.74 3.76 -1.14
CA PRO A 315 -16.59 3.87 -2.02
C PRO A 315 -15.30 3.71 -1.22
N SER A 316 -14.38 2.86 -1.72
CA SER A 316 -13.11 2.59 -1.03
C SER A 316 -12.14 3.76 -1.07
N PHE A 317 -12.19 4.53 -2.17
CA PHE A 317 -11.25 5.58 -2.51
C PHE A 317 -12.00 6.84 -2.93
N ASP A 318 -11.33 7.97 -2.83
CA ASP A 318 -11.68 9.19 -3.56
C ASP A 318 -10.51 9.63 -4.44
N VAL A 319 -10.79 10.52 -5.37
CA VAL A 319 -9.79 11.10 -6.28
C VAL A 319 -9.47 12.51 -5.81
N THR A 320 -8.20 12.75 -5.53
CA THR A 320 -7.67 14.08 -5.25
C THR A 320 -7.20 14.71 -6.55
N ASP A 321 -7.77 15.87 -6.89
CA ASP A 321 -7.36 16.67 -8.05
C ASP A 321 -5.89 17.10 -7.91
N HIS A 322 -5.14 16.96 -8.99
CA HIS A 322 -3.71 17.29 -9.03
C HIS A 322 -3.39 18.72 -8.61
N SER A 323 -4.30 19.68 -8.83
CA SER A 323 -4.10 21.09 -8.41
C SER A 323 -4.06 21.30 -6.90
N LEU A 324 -4.51 20.30 -6.12
CA LEU A 324 -4.42 20.27 -4.66
C LEU A 324 -3.11 19.65 -4.16
N ILE A 325 -2.37 18.97 -5.03
CA ILE A 325 -1.17 18.22 -4.70
C ILE A 325 0.06 19.09 -4.95
N LYS A 326 0.83 19.35 -3.90
CA LYS A 326 2.06 20.15 -4.00
C LYS A 326 3.19 19.41 -4.69
N GLY A 327 3.24 18.09 -4.54
CA GLY A 327 4.21 17.22 -5.18
C GLY A 327 3.99 15.74 -4.90
N ILE A 328 4.53 14.92 -5.76
CA ILE A 328 4.51 13.46 -5.69
C ILE A 328 5.95 13.00 -5.43
N ILE A 329 6.14 12.35 -4.28
CA ILE A 329 7.42 11.84 -3.80
C ILE A 329 7.58 10.40 -4.28
N THR A 330 8.59 10.15 -5.10
CA THR A 330 8.90 8.82 -5.62
C THR A 330 10.33 8.42 -5.25
N GLU A 331 10.74 7.21 -5.60
CA GLU A 331 12.13 6.74 -5.47
C GLU A 331 13.13 7.45 -6.38
N TYR A 332 12.64 8.29 -7.31
CA TYR A 332 13.46 9.09 -8.24
C TYR A 332 13.55 10.56 -7.86
N GLY A 333 12.78 11.01 -6.87
CA GLY A 333 12.73 12.39 -6.43
C GLY A 333 11.31 12.88 -6.20
N VAL A 334 11.18 14.20 -6.10
CA VAL A 334 9.90 14.89 -5.91
C VAL A 334 9.51 15.58 -7.20
N PHE A 335 8.34 15.25 -7.72
CA PHE A 335 7.82 15.79 -8.98
C PHE A 335 6.52 16.55 -8.74
N LYS A 336 6.32 17.64 -9.46
CA LYS A 336 4.99 18.23 -9.55
C LYS A 336 4.09 17.32 -10.39
N PRO A 337 2.74 17.34 -10.16
CA PRO A 337 1.83 16.52 -10.96
C PRO A 337 2.00 16.66 -12.48
N GLU A 338 2.20 17.89 -12.96
CA GLU A 338 2.39 18.19 -14.38
C GLU A 338 3.68 17.62 -14.99
N GLU A 339 4.67 17.30 -14.16
CA GLU A 339 5.98 16.78 -14.60
C GLU A 339 5.98 15.25 -14.81
N LEU A 340 4.90 14.55 -14.40
CA LEU A 340 4.86 13.07 -14.46
C LEU A 340 4.96 12.54 -15.88
N LYS A 341 4.31 13.18 -16.85
CA LYS A 341 4.36 12.74 -18.25
C LYS A 341 5.76 12.79 -18.83
N GLU A 342 6.52 13.82 -18.51
CA GLU A 342 7.88 13.99 -19.02
C GLU A 342 8.84 12.97 -18.42
N ASN A 343 8.66 12.64 -17.13
CA ASN A 343 9.59 11.80 -16.38
C ASN A 343 9.26 10.31 -16.37
N PHE A 344 8.00 9.92 -16.66
CA PHE A 344 7.55 8.52 -16.49
C PHE A 344 6.84 7.92 -17.71
N SER A 345 6.77 8.64 -18.86
CA SER A 345 6.18 8.13 -20.12
C SER A 345 7.01 7.03 -20.78
#